data_c4c0c2828d073d19efc7cf354683b501
#
_entry.id   c4c0c2828d073d19efc7cf354683b501
#
_cell.length_a   1.000
_cell.length_b   1.000
_cell.length_c   1.000
_cell.angle_alpha   90.00
_cell.angle_beta   90.00
_cell.angle_gamma   90.00
#
_symmetry.space_group_name_H-M   'P 1'
#
loop_
_entity.id
_entity.type
_entity.pdbx_description
1 polymer ?
#
loop_
_entity_poly.entity_id
_entity_poly.type
_entity_poly.pdbx_seq_one_letter_code
_entity_poly.pdbx_strand_id
1 'polypeptide(L)'
;MEIKKRRAKSISYGSKRSLKGIKYIVIHFTGNKGDTAKNNADFYATGNTREAGAHFFVDKKSEIWESVPMEYTAWAVGHFFTRKNGAASYYKKCTTDNSVSIELCDCKKGVSWEQMLAVRELVQYIQKRCPNAKTIIRHWDVNGKACPEPMIGKGNLKWKHLYNKIMYNY
;
A
#
# COMPACT_ATOMS: atom_id res chain seq x y z
N MET A 1 8.07 -16.39 2.55
CA MET A 1 7.06 -15.53 1.85
C MET A 1 7.06 -15.85 0.35
N GLU A 2 5.90 -16.15 -0.21
CA GLU A 2 5.68 -16.27 -1.65
C GLU A 2 4.95 -15.01 -2.15
N ILE A 3 5.39 -14.44 -3.29
CA ILE A 3 4.71 -13.34 -3.97
C ILE A 3 4.21 -13.87 -5.31
N LYS A 4 2.90 -14.01 -5.42
CA LYS A 4 2.23 -14.35 -6.69
C LYS A 4 2.17 -13.10 -7.58
N LYS A 5 2.11 -13.28 -8.91
CA LYS A 5 2.15 -12.16 -9.85
C LYS A 5 0.97 -12.18 -10.81
N ARG A 6 0.33 -11.03 -10.96
CA ARG A 6 -0.72 -10.79 -11.95
C ARG A 6 -0.60 -9.36 -12.46
N ARG A 7 0.03 -9.19 -13.62
CA ARG A 7 0.31 -7.87 -14.17
C ARG A 7 -0.95 -7.07 -14.43
N ALA A 8 -1.03 -5.87 -13.89
CA ALA A 8 -2.09 -4.91 -14.18
C ALA A 8 -2.05 -4.44 -15.63
N LYS A 9 -3.19 -3.97 -16.14
CA LYS A 9 -3.28 -3.25 -17.43
C LYS A 9 -2.43 -1.97 -17.38
N SER A 10 -1.92 -1.56 -18.53
CA SER A 10 -1.05 -0.37 -18.66
C SER A 10 -1.66 0.92 -18.12
N ILE A 11 -2.99 1.07 -18.14
CA ILE A 11 -3.69 2.20 -17.53
C ILE A 11 -3.48 2.35 -16.01
N SER A 12 -3.01 1.28 -15.33
CA SER A 12 -2.82 1.26 -13.86
C SER A 12 -1.48 1.81 -13.40
N TYR A 13 -0.54 2.07 -14.32
CA TYR A 13 0.81 2.48 -13.97
C TYR A 13 1.45 3.34 -15.07
N GLY A 14 2.47 4.11 -14.68
CA GLY A 14 3.22 4.98 -15.57
C GLY A 14 4.60 4.43 -15.93
N SER A 15 5.56 5.32 -16.06
CA SER A 15 6.91 5.05 -16.54
C SER A 15 7.74 4.16 -15.59
N LYS A 16 8.81 3.61 -16.14
CA LYS A 16 9.86 2.96 -15.34
C LYS A 16 10.59 3.97 -14.46
N ARG A 17 11.06 3.49 -13.32
CA ARG A 17 11.82 4.26 -12.35
C ARG A 17 12.93 3.45 -11.70
N SER A 18 13.90 4.15 -11.10
CA SER A 18 14.95 3.49 -10.31
C SER A 18 14.42 3.09 -8.94
N LEU A 19 14.73 1.88 -8.49
CA LEU A 19 14.41 1.40 -7.15
C LEU A 19 15.14 2.21 -6.06
N LYS A 20 16.30 2.80 -6.36
CA LYS A 20 17.03 3.70 -5.45
C LYS A 20 16.28 5.02 -5.19
N GLY A 21 15.39 5.45 -6.09
CA GLY A 21 14.56 6.64 -5.92
C GLY A 21 13.38 6.45 -4.96
N ILE A 22 13.04 5.21 -4.60
CA ILE A 22 11.92 4.90 -3.72
C ILE A 22 12.30 5.18 -2.28
N LYS A 23 11.53 6.07 -1.61
CA LYS A 23 11.76 6.53 -0.23
C LYS A 23 10.66 6.10 0.73
N TYR A 24 9.46 5.83 0.20
CA TYR A 24 8.25 5.60 1.00
C TYR A 24 7.60 4.26 0.68
N ILE A 25 7.05 3.63 1.71
CA ILE A 25 6.10 2.52 1.59
C ILE A 25 4.76 3.04 2.10
N VAL A 26 3.75 3.06 1.25
CA VAL A 26 2.43 3.62 1.57
C VAL A 26 1.43 2.51 1.77
N ILE A 27 0.84 2.47 2.95
CA ILE A 27 -0.22 1.52 3.30
C ILE A 27 -1.58 2.11 2.92
N HIS A 28 -2.34 1.32 2.18
CA HIS A 28 -3.70 1.58 1.72
C HIS A 28 -4.66 0.49 2.20
N PHE A 29 -5.92 0.63 1.89
CA PHE A 29 -6.91 -0.42 1.99
C PHE A 29 -7.85 -0.38 0.79
N THR A 30 -8.31 -1.54 0.35
CA THR A 30 -9.25 -1.64 -0.78
C THR A 30 -10.63 -1.08 -0.44
N GLY A 31 -11.00 -1.05 0.83
CA GLY A 31 -12.31 -0.60 1.30
C GLY A 31 -13.43 -1.61 1.05
N ASN A 32 -13.14 -2.75 0.46
CA ASN A 32 -14.11 -3.82 0.17
C ASN A 32 -14.21 -4.80 1.34
N LYS A 33 -15.37 -5.44 1.48
CA LYS A 33 -15.59 -6.52 2.44
C LYS A 33 -15.46 -7.86 1.72
N GLY A 34 -14.68 -8.78 2.30
CA GLY A 34 -14.54 -10.14 1.79
C GLY A 34 -13.72 -10.26 0.51
N ASP A 35 -13.04 -9.21 0.08
CA ASP A 35 -12.16 -9.29 -1.08
C ASP A 35 -10.82 -9.97 -0.74
N THR A 36 -10.17 -10.51 -1.75
CA THR A 36 -8.87 -11.15 -1.63
C THR A 36 -7.80 -10.41 -2.44
N ALA A 37 -6.54 -10.69 -2.15
CA ALA A 37 -5.43 -10.17 -2.92
C ALA A 37 -5.52 -10.60 -4.40
N LYS A 38 -5.94 -11.86 -4.63
CA LYS A 38 -6.17 -12.39 -5.99
C LYS A 38 -7.27 -11.65 -6.73
N ASN A 39 -8.44 -11.43 -6.09
CA ASN A 39 -9.56 -10.71 -6.73
C ASN A 39 -9.15 -9.32 -7.20
N ASN A 40 -8.40 -8.59 -6.37
CA ASN A 40 -7.92 -7.26 -6.74
C ASN A 40 -6.88 -7.32 -7.86
N ALA A 41 -5.92 -8.24 -7.80
CA ALA A 41 -4.93 -8.42 -8.85
C ALA A 41 -5.60 -8.78 -10.20
N ASP A 42 -6.58 -9.66 -10.21
CA ASP A 42 -7.36 -10.03 -11.40
C ASP A 42 -8.15 -8.82 -11.94
N PHE A 43 -8.80 -8.04 -11.06
CA PHE A 43 -9.51 -6.82 -11.47
C PHE A 43 -8.58 -5.82 -12.17
N TYR A 44 -7.41 -5.55 -11.61
CA TYR A 44 -6.45 -4.63 -12.24
C TYR A 44 -5.84 -5.20 -13.53
N ALA A 45 -5.79 -6.51 -13.66
CA ALA A 45 -5.30 -7.16 -14.89
C ALA A 45 -6.32 -7.14 -16.04
N THR A 46 -7.63 -7.16 -15.74
CA THR A 46 -8.66 -7.36 -16.77
C THR A 46 -9.77 -6.30 -16.75
N GLY A 47 -10.24 -5.89 -15.57
CA GLY A 47 -11.44 -5.05 -15.39
C GLY A 47 -11.18 -3.57 -15.18
N ASN A 48 -9.95 -3.15 -14.85
CA ASN A 48 -9.67 -1.74 -14.57
C ASN A 48 -9.78 -0.87 -15.82
N THR A 49 -10.53 0.24 -15.70
CA THR A 49 -10.75 1.25 -16.75
C THR A 49 -10.30 2.65 -16.32
N ARG A 50 -9.60 2.77 -15.18
CA ARG A 50 -9.19 4.04 -14.60
C ARG A 50 -7.67 4.11 -14.42
N GLU A 51 -7.12 5.31 -14.37
CA GLU A 51 -5.76 5.57 -13.89
C GLU A 51 -5.68 5.35 -12.37
N ALA A 52 -5.70 4.08 -11.97
CA ALA A 52 -5.56 3.63 -10.59
C ALA A 52 -4.86 2.29 -10.57
N GLY A 53 -3.99 2.06 -9.58
CA GLY A 53 -3.25 0.81 -9.42
C GLY A 53 -2.47 0.77 -8.13
N ALA A 54 -2.00 -0.42 -7.77
CA ALA A 54 -1.14 -0.64 -6.62
C ALA A 54 -0.03 -1.63 -6.97
N HIS A 55 1.08 -1.57 -6.22
CA HIS A 55 2.17 -2.54 -6.42
C HIS A 55 1.78 -3.89 -5.86
N PHE A 56 1.25 -3.93 -4.64
CA PHE A 56 0.93 -5.17 -3.95
C PHE A 56 -0.45 -5.13 -3.31
N PHE A 57 -1.10 -6.30 -3.31
CA PHE A 57 -2.30 -6.61 -2.54
C PHE A 57 -1.96 -7.67 -1.52
N VAL A 58 -2.43 -7.51 -0.28
CA VAL A 58 -2.24 -8.46 0.83
C VAL A 58 -3.58 -8.74 1.47
N ASP A 59 -3.98 -9.99 1.56
CA ASP A 59 -5.26 -10.38 2.16
C ASP A 59 -5.13 -11.00 3.56
N LYS A 60 -6.27 -11.26 4.20
CA LYS A 60 -6.35 -11.81 5.57
C LYS A 60 -5.75 -13.20 5.72
N LYS A 61 -5.60 -13.95 4.61
CA LYS A 61 -4.99 -15.29 4.59
C LYS A 61 -3.50 -15.23 4.28
N SER A 62 -2.87 -14.05 4.39
CA SER A 62 -1.47 -13.81 4.08
C SER A 62 -1.07 -13.98 2.60
N GLU A 63 -2.02 -14.12 1.68
CA GLU A 63 -1.67 -14.11 0.26
C GLU A 63 -1.19 -12.73 -0.17
N ILE A 64 -0.08 -12.71 -0.94
CA ILE A 64 0.52 -11.51 -1.51
C ILE A 64 0.52 -11.62 -3.03
N TRP A 65 -0.05 -10.61 -3.70
CA TRP A 65 -0.03 -10.51 -5.15
C TRP A 65 0.64 -9.21 -5.60
N GLU A 66 1.65 -9.33 -6.45
CA GLU A 66 2.24 -8.20 -7.18
C GLU A 66 1.40 -7.92 -8.43
N SER A 67 0.87 -6.71 -8.51
CA SER A 67 0.04 -6.23 -9.63
C SER A 67 0.84 -5.28 -10.52
N VAL A 68 1.54 -4.30 -9.94
CA VAL A 68 2.48 -3.43 -10.66
C VAL A 68 3.89 -3.69 -10.11
N PRO A 69 4.88 -4.07 -10.94
CA PRO A 69 6.25 -4.20 -10.46
C PRO A 69 6.81 -2.88 -9.92
N MET A 70 7.65 -2.96 -8.90
CA MET A 70 8.20 -1.77 -8.23
C MET A 70 9.03 -0.84 -9.15
N GLU A 71 9.55 -1.39 -10.23
CA GLU A 71 10.26 -0.65 -11.29
C GLU A 71 9.36 0.29 -12.11
N TYR A 72 8.05 0.26 -11.87
CA TYR A 72 7.08 1.15 -12.50
C TYR A 72 6.36 1.99 -11.45
N THR A 73 5.89 3.16 -11.85
CA THR A 73 5.07 4.05 -11.02
C THR A 73 3.63 3.54 -11.00
N ALA A 74 3.10 3.11 -9.87
CA ALA A 74 1.68 2.78 -9.74
C ALA A 74 0.85 4.03 -9.40
N TRP A 75 -0.34 4.17 -9.99
CA TRP A 75 -1.24 5.31 -9.74
C TRP A 75 -1.99 5.12 -8.41
N ALA A 76 -1.27 5.26 -7.28
CA ALA A 76 -1.77 4.95 -5.94
C ALA A 76 -2.08 6.17 -5.05
N VAL A 77 -1.28 7.24 -5.11
CA VAL A 77 -1.40 8.33 -4.13
C VAL A 77 -2.15 9.57 -4.62
N GLY A 78 -2.58 9.62 -5.89
CA GLY A 78 -3.50 10.60 -6.48
C GLY A 78 -3.26 12.08 -6.16
N HIS A 79 -4.23 12.92 -6.60
CA HIS A 79 -4.14 14.41 -6.48
C HIS A 79 -5.03 15.00 -5.38
N PHE A 80 -5.78 14.19 -4.63
CA PHE A 80 -6.60 14.66 -3.51
C PHE A 80 -5.74 15.31 -2.44
N PHE A 81 -6.25 16.38 -1.81
CA PHE A 81 -5.54 17.02 -0.72
C PHE A 81 -6.49 17.59 0.33
N THR A 82 -6.24 17.26 1.59
CA THR A 82 -6.83 17.91 2.77
C THR A 82 -5.90 17.80 3.98
N ARG A 83 -5.84 18.83 4.82
CA ARG A 83 -5.07 18.85 6.08
C ARG A 83 -5.95 18.70 7.33
N LYS A 84 -7.18 18.29 7.19
CA LYS A 84 -8.05 18.07 8.36
C LYS A 84 -7.44 17.06 9.32
N ASN A 85 -7.56 17.31 10.63
CA ASN A 85 -7.14 16.40 11.70
C ASN A 85 -5.69 15.93 11.66
N GLY A 86 -4.75 16.75 11.21
CA GLY A 86 -3.32 16.40 11.15
C GLY A 86 -2.93 15.52 9.98
N ALA A 87 -3.78 15.41 8.96
CA ALA A 87 -3.49 14.69 7.73
C ALA A 87 -2.41 15.36 6.87
N ALA A 88 -1.94 14.66 5.86
CA ALA A 88 -1.10 15.17 4.77
C ALA A 88 0.26 15.76 5.23
N SER A 89 0.87 15.21 6.27
CA SER A 89 2.21 15.62 6.73
C SER A 89 3.33 15.36 5.70
N TYR A 90 3.07 14.44 4.75
CA TYR A 90 3.98 14.10 3.64
C TYR A 90 3.52 14.63 2.29
N TYR A 91 2.59 15.60 2.27
CA TYR A 91 2.11 16.20 1.03
C TYR A 91 3.26 16.82 0.22
N LYS A 92 3.29 16.53 -1.08
CA LYS A 92 4.38 16.90 -2.01
C LYS A 92 5.75 16.28 -1.71
N LYS A 93 5.93 15.59 -0.58
CA LYS A 93 7.15 14.85 -0.26
C LYS A 93 7.08 13.40 -0.75
N CYS A 94 5.96 12.74 -0.49
CA CYS A 94 5.64 11.42 -1.01
C CYS A 94 4.79 11.55 -2.27
N THR A 95 5.22 10.94 -3.35
CA THR A 95 4.56 10.94 -4.66
C THR A 95 4.48 9.51 -5.20
N THR A 96 3.76 9.30 -6.29
CA THR A 96 3.74 8.02 -7.00
C THR A 96 5.13 7.59 -7.46
N ASP A 97 5.99 8.54 -7.84
CA ASP A 97 7.32 8.25 -8.37
C ASP A 97 8.31 7.71 -7.32
N ASN A 98 8.14 8.12 -6.05
CA ASN A 98 9.07 7.77 -4.97
C ASN A 98 8.49 6.86 -3.90
N SER A 99 7.35 6.21 -4.18
CA SER A 99 6.67 5.32 -3.23
C SER A 99 6.30 3.96 -3.81
N VAL A 100 6.23 2.96 -2.94
CA VAL A 100 5.61 1.65 -3.21
C VAL A 100 4.33 1.57 -2.40
N SER A 101 3.23 1.13 -3.03
CA SER A 101 1.91 0.99 -2.41
C SER A 101 1.59 -0.45 -2.05
N ILE A 102 1.05 -0.66 -0.86
CA ILE A 102 0.53 -1.94 -0.36
C ILE A 102 -0.95 -1.74 0.01
N GLU A 103 -1.84 -2.45 -0.66
CA GLU A 103 -3.28 -2.47 -0.39
C GLU A 103 -3.65 -3.63 0.54
N LEU A 104 -4.28 -3.31 1.66
CA LEU A 104 -4.84 -4.29 2.59
C LEU A 104 -6.26 -4.65 2.16
N CYS A 105 -6.48 -5.93 1.83
CA CYS A 105 -7.81 -6.44 1.44
C CYS A 105 -8.64 -6.80 2.67
N ASP A 106 -9.96 -6.61 2.58
CA ASP A 106 -10.95 -6.97 3.63
C ASP A 106 -10.61 -6.48 5.04
N CYS A 107 -9.97 -5.34 5.19
CA CYS A 107 -9.52 -4.86 6.50
C CYS A 107 -10.44 -3.83 7.18
N LYS A 108 -11.68 -3.60 6.69
CA LYS A 108 -12.63 -2.64 7.30
C LYS A 108 -12.85 -2.86 8.80
N LYS A 109 -12.92 -4.10 9.23
CA LYS A 109 -13.07 -4.46 10.66
C LYS A 109 -11.73 -4.55 11.41
N GLY A 110 -10.62 -4.48 10.71
CA GLY A 110 -9.26 -4.61 11.24
C GLY A 110 -8.41 -5.54 10.39
N VAL A 111 -7.11 -5.54 10.67
CA VAL A 111 -6.11 -6.38 10.01
C VAL A 111 -5.97 -7.67 10.82
N SER A 112 -5.95 -8.85 10.17
CA SER A 112 -5.69 -10.11 10.85
C SER A 112 -4.22 -10.22 11.24
N TRP A 113 -3.91 -11.13 12.16
CA TRP A 113 -2.54 -11.39 12.56
C TRP A 113 -1.68 -11.86 11.38
N GLU A 114 -2.21 -12.79 10.59
CA GLU A 114 -1.56 -13.34 9.41
C GLU A 114 -1.29 -12.26 8.37
N GLN A 115 -2.27 -11.37 8.14
CA GLN A 115 -2.10 -10.23 7.24
C GLN A 115 -1.02 -9.27 7.73
N MET A 116 -0.94 -8.99 9.04
CA MET A 116 0.12 -8.15 9.62
C MET A 116 1.50 -8.75 9.42
N LEU A 117 1.65 -10.07 9.62
CA LEU A 117 2.91 -10.78 9.38
C LEU A 117 3.31 -10.74 7.91
N ALA A 118 2.35 -10.98 7.00
CA ALA A 118 2.59 -10.89 5.56
C ALA A 118 3.03 -9.49 5.12
N VAL A 119 2.39 -8.44 5.65
CA VAL A 119 2.80 -7.04 5.39
C VAL A 119 4.22 -6.78 5.88
N ARG A 120 4.58 -7.28 7.07
CA ARG A 120 5.93 -7.14 7.61
C ARG A 120 6.97 -7.79 6.69
N GLU A 121 6.76 -9.04 6.30
CA GLU A 121 7.67 -9.74 5.38
C GLU A 121 7.77 -9.03 4.03
N LEU A 122 6.66 -8.53 3.51
CA LEU A 122 6.62 -7.75 2.28
C LEU A 122 7.40 -6.43 2.41
N VAL A 123 7.26 -5.72 3.53
CA VAL A 123 8.04 -4.49 3.80
C VAL A 123 9.54 -4.80 3.83
N GLN A 124 9.97 -5.86 4.49
CA GLN A 124 11.37 -6.29 4.52
C GLN A 124 11.88 -6.62 3.10
N TYR A 125 11.07 -7.31 2.30
CA TYR A 125 11.38 -7.60 0.90
C TYR A 125 11.54 -6.32 0.08
N ILE A 126 10.62 -5.36 0.22
CA ILE A 126 10.69 -4.06 -0.46
C ILE A 126 11.96 -3.31 -0.05
N GLN A 127 12.27 -3.23 1.25
CA GLN A 127 13.43 -2.52 1.77
C GLN A 127 14.76 -3.14 1.32
N LYS A 128 14.82 -4.47 1.16
CA LYS A 128 15.98 -5.16 0.59
C LYS A 128 16.25 -4.75 -0.86
N ARG A 129 15.20 -4.54 -1.66
CA ARG A 129 15.31 -4.14 -3.07
C ARG A 129 15.37 -2.62 -3.27
N CYS A 130 14.76 -1.87 -2.35
CA CYS A 130 14.68 -0.42 -2.36
C CYS A 130 15.32 0.13 -1.08
N PRO A 131 16.65 0.23 -0.98
CA PRO A 131 17.36 0.48 0.29
C PRO A 131 17.03 1.84 0.91
N ASN A 132 16.49 2.78 0.14
CA ASN A 132 16.04 4.09 0.61
C ASN A 132 14.58 4.13 1.08
N ALA A 133 13.81 3.04 0.89
CA ALA A 133 12.39 2.93 1.30
C ALA A 133 12.24 2.69 2.81
N LYS A 134 12.69 3.64 3.62
CA LYS A 134 12.73 3.50 5.09
C LYS A 134 11.51 4.08 5.80
N THR A 135 10.74 4.90 5.13
CA THR A 135 9.58 5.59 5.72
C THR A 135 8.29 4.87 5.34
N ILE A 136 7.60 4.33 6.35
CA ILE A 136 6.32 3.62 6.20
C ILE A 136 5.22 4.54 6.69
N ILE A 137 4.26 4.84 5.83
CA ILE A 137 3.18 5.81 6.08
C ILE A 137 1.84 5.31 5.53
N ARG A 138 0.75 5.95 5.92
CA ARG A 138 -0.58 5.72 5.35
C ARG A 138 -0.80 6.68 4.17
N HIS A 139 -1.73 6.34 3.28
CA HIS A 139 -2.21 7.29 2.26
C HIS A 139 -2.77 8.58 2.91
N TRP A 140 -3.42 8.44 4.08
CA TRP A 140 -3.82 9.57 4.93
C TRP A 140 -2.68 10.57 5.21
N ASP A 141 -1.49 10.06 5.49
CA ASP A 141 -0.32 10.89 5.79
C ASP A 141 0.23 11.59 4.54
N VAL A 142 -0.09 11.08 3.33
CA VAL A 142 0.36 11.67 2.06
C VAL A 142 -0.49 12.88 1.66
N ASN A 143 -1.82 12.71 1.58
CA ASN A 143 -2.71 13.72 1.01
C ASN A 143 -4.02 13.94 1.79
N GLY A 144 -4.23 13.21 2.88
CA GLY A 144 -5.39 13.34 3.75
C GLY A 144 -6.62 12.53 3.33
N LYS A 145 -6.51 11.72 2.27
CA LYS A 145 -7.56 10.75 1.94
C LYS A 145 -7.78 9.80 3.13
N ALA A 146 -9.03 9.49 3.45
CA ALA A 146 -9.37 8.55 4.52
C ALA A 146 -8.98 7.10 4.13
N CYS A 147 -7.68 6.83 4.05
CA CYS A 147 -7.11 5.56 3.61
C CYS A 147 -5.79 5.27 4.36
N PRO A 148 -5.67 4.13 5.04
CA PRO A 148 -6.73 3.17 5.39
C PRO A 148 -7.67 3.72 6.46
N GLU A 149 -8.96 3.81 6.14
CA GLU A 149 -9.97 4.36 7.06
C GLU A 149 -9.95 3.72 8.46
N PRO A 150 -9.86 2.39 8.62
CA PRO A 150 -9.83 1.77 9.94
C PRO A 150 -8.63 2.15 10.81
N MET A 151 -7.59 2.75 10.22
CA MET A 151 -6.35 3.13 10.90
C MET A 151 -6.27 4.64 11.19
N ILE A 152 -7.37 5.36 10.95
CA ILE A 152 -7.52 6.78 11.21
C ILE A 152 -8.47 6.92 12.39
N GLY A 153 -8.16 7.79 13.36
CA GLY A 153 -9.02 8.02 14.51
C GLY A 153 -8.25 8.40 15.75
N LYS A 154 -8.94 8.43 16.90
CA LYS A 154 -8.37 8.88 18.18
C LYS A 154 -7.09 8.11 18.52
N GLY A 155 -5.98 8.82 18.65
CA GLY A 155 -4.69 8.27 19.02
C GLY A 155 -4.03 7.38 17.97
N ASN A 156 -4.65 7.15 16.80
CA ASN A 156 -4.14 6.27 15.73
C ASN A 156 -3.77 4.85 16.23
N LEU A 157 -4.51 4.29 17.19
CA LEU A 157 -4.14 3.05 17.89
C LEU A 157 -3.96 1.85 16.94
N LYS A 158 -4.90 1.65 15.99
CA LYS A 158 -4.79 0.55 15.02
C LYS A 158 -3.59 0.72 14.07
N TRP A 159 -3.29 1.98 13.70
CA TRP A 159 -2.10 2.28 12.92
C TRP A 159 -0.83 1.98 13.69
N LYS A 160 -0.73 2.46 14.93
CA LYS A 160 0.42 2.19 15.81
C LYS A 160 0.64 0.70 16.02
N HIS A 161 -0.44 -0.07 16.19
CA HIS A 161 -0.35 -1.52 16.35
C HIS A 161 0.24 -2.18 15.10
N LEU A 162 -0.29 -1.89 13.91
CA LEU A 162 0.26 -2.40 12.65
C LEU A 162 1.70 -1.94 12.43
N TYR A 163 1.98 -0.65 12.62
CA TYR A 163 3.31 -0.07 12.46
C TYR A 163 4.34 -0.75 13.36
N ASN A 164 4.02 -0.92 14.64
CA ASN A 164 4.90 -1.59 15.60
C ASN A 164 5.14 -3.05 15.19
N LYS A 165 4.11 -3.74 14.68
CA LYS A 165 4.26 -5.12 14.19
C LYS A 165 5.15 -5.20 12.95
N ILE A 166 5.10 -4.21 12.08
CA ILE A 166 5.99 -4.12 10.91
C ILE A 166 7.44 -3.89 11.35
N MET A 167 7.65 -2.96 12.29
CA MET A 167 8.99 -2.47 12.66
C MET A 167 9.69 -3.34 13.71
N TYR A 168 8.94 -3.94 14.62
CA TYR A 168 9.49 -4.65 15.77
C TYR A 168 8.95 -6.08 15.85
N ASN A 169 9.76 -6.97 16.39
CA ASN A 169 9.46 -8.40 16.54
C ASN A 169 8.77 -8.67 17.89
N TYR A 170 7.54 -8.15 18.06
CA TYR A 170 6.74 -8.45 19.25
C TYR A 170 5.75 -9.58 18.99
#